data_77ff827f92538b8ca22fdb3959d0fb27
#
_entry.id   77ff827f92538b8ca22fdb3959d0fb27
#
_cell.length_a   1.000
_cell.length_b   1.000
_cell.length_c   1.000
_cell.angle_alpha   90.00
_cell.angle_beta   90.00
_cell.angle_gamma   90.00
#
_symmetry.space_group_name_H-M   'P 1'
#
loop_
_entity.id
_entity.type
_entity.pdbx_description
1 polymer ?
#
loop_
_entity_poly.entity_id
_entity_poly.type
_entity_poly.pdbx_seq_one_letter_code
_entity_poly.pdbx_strand_id
1 'polypeptide(L)'
;MSYKEYITEVPNFPKDGISFKDISPLLADQQTFRSAIVDMGVVLEMDDVVVPDYWVGIDARGFIFASALATYFGGGFIMARKKGKLPPPTIDVQYNTEYSMDYISMKKGSGKIIIVDDVLATGGTLMAVNQLCEEAGYEIAGNLVLIDLEYVPRVKKNWPQNNKDFDLEVKSLIQYGKELG
;
A
#
# COMPACT_ATOMS: atom_id res chain seq x y z
N MET A 1 -7.83 13.20 16.80
CA MET A 1 -8.96 12.68 16.00
C MET A 1 -8.75 11.18 15.86
N SER A 2 -9.77 10.36 16.10
CA SER A 2 -9.65 8.90 15.87
C SER A 2 -10.10 8.59 14.44
N TYR A 3 -9.18 8.28 13.55
CA TYR A 3 -9.53 7.89 12.17
C TYR A 3 -10.36 6.63 12.09
N LYS A 4 -10.32 5.76 13.13
CA LYS A 4 -11.11 4.52 13.18
C LYS A 4 -12.62 4.77 13.15
N GLU A 5 -13.08 5.94 13.62
CA GLU A 5 -14.50 6.33 13.59
C GLU A 5 -15.02 6.57 12.15
N TYR A 6 -14.09 6.78 11.20
CA TYR A 6 -14.38 6.97 9.78
C TYR A 6 -14.09 5.73 8.94
N ILE A 7 -13.83 4.59 9.58
CA ILE A 7 -13.63 3.29 8.92
C ILE A 7 -14.81 2.38 9.29
N THR A 8 -15.58 1.97 8.30
CA THR A 8 -16.69 1.03 8.53
C THR A 8 -16.18 -0.40 8.41
N GLU A 9 -16.47 -1.21 9.43
CA GLU A 9 -16.18 -2.65 9.38
C GLU A 9 -17.34 -3.41 8.75
N VAL A 10 -17.07 -4.12 7.66
CA VAL A 10 -18.06 -4.95 6.95
C VAL A 10 -17.65 -6.40 7.12
N PRO A 11 -18.36 -7.16 7.98
CA PRO A 11 -18.04 -8.56 8.19
C PRO A 11 -18.42 -9.39 6.95
N ASN A 12 -17.67 -10.47 6.73
CA ASN A 12 -17.91 -11.44 5.67
C ASN A 12 -17.92 -10.83 4.24
N PHE A 13 -17.09 -9.84 3.98
CA PHE A 13 -16.95 -9.22 2.67
C PHE A 13 -15.47 -9.19 2.22
N PRO A 14 -15.16 -9.52 0.95
CA PRO A 14 -16.04 -10.07 -0.10
C PRO A 14 -16.34 -11.56 0.09
N LYS A 15 -15.83 -12.19 1.14
CA LYS A 15 -15.99 -13.62 1.46
C LYS A 15 -16.17 -13.82 2.98
N ASP A 16 -16.76 -14.94 3.36
CA ASP A 16 -16.90 -15.34 4.75
C ASP A 16 -15.54 -15.33 5.49
N GLY A 17 -15.55 -14.83 6.71
CA GLY A 17 -14.38 -14.73 7.58
C GLY A 17 -13.49 -13.51 7.34
N ILE A 18 -13.75 -12.68 6.33
CA ILE A 18 -13.03 -11.44 6.08
C ILE A 18 -13.78 -10.26 6.69
N SER A 19 -13.12 -9.50 7.58
CA SER A 19 -13.60 -8.21 8.05
C SER A 19 -13.01 -7.11 7.16
N PHE A 20 -13.80 -6.60 6.23
CA PHE A 20 -13.38 -5.55 5.29
C PHE A 20 -13.40 -4.18 5.98
N LYS A 21 -12.36 -3.42 5.80
CA LYS A 21 -12.25 -2.05 6.28
C LYS A 21 -12.63 -1.09 5.16
N ASP A 22 -13.88 -0.62 5.19
CA ASP A 22 -14.37 0.36 4.22
C ASP A 22 -13.92 1.76 4.59
N ILE A 23 -13.07 2.32 3.75
CA ILE A 23 -12.51 3.67 3.89
C ILE A 23 -13.38 4.76 3.25
N SER A 24 -14.50 4.41 2.64
CA SER A 24 -15.36 5.36 1.93
C SER A 24 -15.80 6.54 2.80
N PRO A 25 -16.18 6.35 4.09
CA PRO A 25 -16.53 7.48 4.93
C PRO A 25 -15.37 8.44 5.19
N LEU A 26 -14.15 7.90 5.35
CA LEU A 26 -12.93 8.73 5.50
C LEU A 26 -12.68 9.57 4.25
N LEU A 27 -12.80 8.97 3.07
CA LEU A 27 -12.58 9.66 1.80
C LEU A 27 -13.66 10.70 1.49
N ALA A 28 -14.91 10.46 1.95
CA ALA A 28 -16.03 11.36 1.71
C ALA A 28 -16.00 12.61 2.60
N ASP A 29 -15.34 12.55 3.75
CA ASP A 29 -15.18 13.71 4.64
C ASP A 29 -13.92 14.49 4.29
N GLN A 30 -14.10 15.70 3.76
CA GLN A 30 -13.00 16.53 3.27
C GLN A 30 -11.92 16.79 4.33
N GLN A 31 -12.34 17.08 5.56
CA GLN A 31 -11.40 17.42 6.62
C GLN A 31 -10.63 16.21 7.10
N THR A 32 -11.31 15.10 7.28
CA THR A 32 -10.70 13.83 7.72
C THR A 32 -9.73 13.29 6.67
N PHE A 33 -10.13 13.31 5.39
CA PHE A 33 -9.24 12.86 4.31
C PHE A 33 -7.98 13.73 4.22
N ARG A 34 -8.14 15.07 4.26
CA ARG A 34 -6.99 15.98 4.26
C ARG A 34 -6.06 15.73 5.45
N SER A 35 -6.62 15.59 6.65
CA SER A 35 -5.84 15.31 7.86
C SER A 35 -5.11 13.98 7.75
N ALA A 36 -5.76 12.93 7.23
CA ALA A 36 -5.13 11.64 7.01
C ALA A 36 -3.91 11.73 6.07
N ILE A 37 -4.00 12.50 4.98
CA ILE A 37 -2.86 12.71 4.07
C ILE A 37 -1.70 13.40 4.80
N VAL A 38 -1.97 14.43 5.59
CA VAL A 38 -0.93 15.12 6.36
C VAL A 38 -0.28 14.18 7.36
N ASP A 39 -1.09 13.47 8.15
CA ASP A 39 -0.60 12.59 9.20
C ASP A 39 0.12 11.36 8.64
N MET A 40 -0.26 10.85 7.46
CA MET A 40 0.51 9.82 6.74
C MET A 40 1.92 10.30 6.39
N GLY A 41 2.08 11.56 5.99
CA GLY A 41 3.40 12.16 5.79
C GLY A 41 4.19 12.28 7.10
N VAL A 42 3.54 12.69 8.19
CA VAL A 42 4.18 12.79 9.52
C VAL A 42 4.65 11.44 10.03
N VAL A 43 3.88 10.36 9.81
CA VAL A 43 4.27 9.00 10.20
C VAL A 43 5.56 8.54 9.49
N LEU A 44 5.85 9.08 8.33
CA LEU A 44 7.12 8.84 7.62
C LEU A 44 8.31 9.63 8.19
N GLU A 45 8.09 10.44 9.24
CA GLU A 45 9.12 11.32 9.81
C GLU A 45 9.72 12.27 8.76
N MET A 46 8.86 12.84 7.91
CA MET A 46 9.27 13.66 6.76
C MET A 46 9.94 14.99 7.16
N ASP A 47 10.04 15.31 8.44
CA ASP A 47 10.80 16.48 8.90
C ASP A 47 12.31 16.33 8.63
N ASP A 48 12.80 15.08 8.50
CA ASP A 48 14.20 14.75 8.17
C ASP A 48 14.35 13.95 6.85
N VAL A 49 13.24 13.57 6.20
CA VAL A 49 13.26 12.76 4.98
C VAL A 49 13.11 13.65 3.76
N VAL A 50 14.05 13.54 2.86
CA VAL A 50 13.97 14.13 1.52
C VAL A 50 12.68 13.64 0.85
N VAL A 51 11.85 14.58 0.37
CA VAL A 51 10.66 14.27 -0.45
C VAL A 51 11.06 13.25 -1.52
N PRO A 52 10.34 12.13 -1.66
CA PRO A 52 10.68 11.14 -2.67
C PRO A 52 10.52 11.73 -4.08
N ASP A 53 11.27 11.22 -5.03
CA ASP A 53 11.06 11.60 -6.43
C ASP A 53 9.66 11.20 -6.90
N TYR A 54 9.17 10.03 -6.41
CA TYR A 54 7.84 9.55 -6.75
C TYR A 54 7.17 8.78 -5.60
N TRP A 55 5.85 8.90 -5.58
CA TRP A 55 4.95 8.08 -4.77
C TRP A 55 4.37 6.98 -5.66
N VAL A 56 4.60 5.73 -5.33
CA VAL A 56 4.09 4.59 -6.09
C VAL A 56 2.81 4.10 -5.45
N GLY A 57 1.68 4.29 -6.13
CA GLY A 57 0.39 3.78 -5.66
C GLY A 57 0.09 2.39 -6.20
N ILE A 58 -0.44 1.52 -5.35
CA ILE A 58 -0.89 0.18 -5.74
C ILE A 58 -2.34 0.23 -6.22
N ASP A 59 -2.61 -0.39 -7.38
CA ASP A 59 -3.96 -0.47 -8.00
C ASP A 59 -4.95 -1.22 -7.09
N ALA A 60 -6.05 -0.61 -6.67
CA ALA A 60 -6.57 0.68 -7.13
C ALA A 60 -6.62 1.75 -5.99
N ARG A 61 -6.85 1.33 -4.73
CA ARG A 61 -7.08 2.27 -3.61
C ARG A 61 -5.81 2.97 -3.16
N GLY A 62 -4.64 2.35 -3.34
CA GLY A 62 -3.36 3.00 -3.12
C GLY A 62 -3.14 4.24 -3.98
N PHE A 63 -3.78 4.33 -5.16
CA PHE A 63 -3.70 5.51 -6.03
C PHE A 63 -4.26 6.77 -5.38
N ILE A 64 -5.32 6.63 -4.60
CA ILE A 64 -5.98 7.75 -3.92
C ILE A 64 -4.99 8.45 -2.99
N PHE A 65 -4.30 7.67 -2.16
CA PHE A 65 -3.36 8.19 -1.17
C PHE A 65 -2.05 8.65 -1.81
N ALA A 66 -1.48 7.86 -2.72
CA ALA A 66 -0.23 8.20 -3.39
C ALA A 66 -0.33 9.49 -4.20
N SER A 67 -1.43 9.69 -4.95
CA SER A 67 -1.66 10.92 -5.70
C SER A 67 -1.90 12.14 -4.81
N ALA A 68 -2.60 11.97 -3.70
CA ALA A 68 -2.83 13.03 -2.73
C ALA A 68 -1.53 13.43 -2.01
N LEU A 69 -0.70 12.46 -1.60
CA LEU A 69 0.62 12.69 -1.01
C LEU A 69 1.55 13.41 -1.99
N ALA A 70 1.61 12.98 -3.25
CA ALA A 70 2.38 13.64 -4.29
C ALA A 70 1.96 15.11 -4.49
N THR A 71 0.66 15.37 -4.48
CA THR A 71 0.12 16.73 -4.64
C THR A 71 0.41 17.61 -3.43
N TYR A 72 0.37 17.04 -2.21
CA TYR A 72 0.53 17.80 -0.98
C TYR A 72 2.01 18.04 -0.62
N PHE A 73 2.83 16.99 -0.68
CA PHE A 73 4.24 17.02 -0.26
C PHE A 73 5.23 17.25 -1.42
N GLY A 74 4.78 17.14 -2.65
CA GLY A 74 5.65 17.16 -3.84
C GLY A 74 6.09 15.77 -4.27
N GLY A 75 6.85 15.71 -5.35
CA GLY A 75 7.20 14.47 -6.05
C GLY A 75 6.17 14.10 -7.11
N GLY A 76 6.48 13.11 -7.92
CA GLY A 76 5.58 12.57 -8.93
C GLY A 76 4.73 11.40 -8.40
N PHE A 77 3.79 10.94 -9.23
CA PHE A 77 2.97 9.76 -8.94
C PHE A 77 3.20 8.67 -9.99
N ILE A 78 3.46 7.45 -9.56
CA ILE A 78 3.64 6.28 -10.41
C ILE A 78 2.62 5.21 -10.04
N MET A 79 2.08 4.56 -11.07
CA MET A 79 1.09 3.49 -10.91
C MET A 79 1.75 2.11 -10.94
N ALA A 80 1.57 1.31 -9.89
CA ALA A 80 1.76 -0.13 -9.93
C ALA A 80 0.39 -0.79 -10.19
N ARG A 81 0.22 -1.41 -11.36
CA ARG A 81 -1.10 -1.87 -11.85
C ARG A 81 -1.11 -3.34 -12.20
N LYS A 82 -2.28 -3.94 -12.13
CA LYS A 82 -2.50 -5.27 -12.70
C LYS A 82 -2.09 -5.32 -14.17
N LYS A 83 -1.49 -6.43 -14.59
CA LYS A 83 -1.01 -6.63 -15.97
C LYS A 83 -2.10 -6.32 -17.00
N GLY A 84 -1.68 -5.65 -18.07
CA GLY A 84 -2.58 -5.23 -19.14
C GLY A 84 -3.32 -3.90 -18.89
N LYS A 85 -3.13 -3.27 -17.73
CA LYS A 85 -3.71 -1.96 -17.40
C LYS A 85 -2.80 -0.78 -17.71
N LEU A 86 -1.54 -1.04 -18.07
CA LEU A 86 -0.58 -0.03 -18.54
C LEU A 86 -0.19 -0.33 -19.99
N PRO A 87 -0.01 0.72 -20.82
CA PRO A 87 0.51 0.51 -22.18
C PRO A 87 1.98 0.06 -22.09
N PRO A 88 2.44 -0.83 -23.01
CA PRO A 88 3.83 -1.26 -23.04
C PRO A 88 4.78 -0.11 -23.39
N PRO A 89 6.11 -0.21 -23.09
CA PRO A 89 6.74 -1.32 -22.39
C PRO A 89 6.51 -1.25 -20.87
N THR A 90 6.39 -2.41 -20.22
CA THR A 90 6.26 -2.56 -18.76
C THR A 90 7.26 -3.58 -18.23
N ILE A 91 7.61 -3.46 -16.95
CA ILE A 91 8.19 -4.53 -16.14
C ILE A 91 7.04 -5.20 -15.41
N ASP A 92 7.01 -6.52 -15.40
CA ASP A 92 5.94 -7.30 -14.80
C ASP A 92 6.53 -8.27 -13.78
N VAL A 93 5.98 -8.30 -12.57
CA VAL A 93 6.31 -9.28 -11.53
C VAL A 93 5.08 -10.15 -11.27
N GLN A 94 5.30 -11.44 -11.25
CA GLN A 94 4.29 -12.44 -10.87
C GLN A 94 4.23 -12.54 -9.36
N TYR A 95 3.03 -12.57 -8.81
CA TYR A 95 2.82 -12.84 -7.40
C TYR A 95 1.59 -13.75 -7.21
N ASN A 96 1.60 -14.47 -6.10
CA ASN A 96 0.51 -15.35 -5.77
C ASN A 96 -0.46 -14.64 -4.81
N THR A 97 -1.74 -14.76 -5.11
CA THR A 97 -2.83 -14.49 -4.16
C THR A 97 -3.28 -15.81 -3.53
N GLU A 98 -4.13 -15.78 -2.53
CA GLU A 98 -4.67 -16.99 -1.92
C GLU A 98 -5.43 -17.89 -2.93
N TYR A 99 -5.80 -17.36 -4.07
CA TYR A 99 -6.73 -18.02 -5.02
C TYR A 99 -6.22 -18.09 -6.45
N SER A 100 -5.20 -17.33 -6.81
CA SER A 100 -4.71 -17.26 -8.18
C SER A 100 -3.28 -16.73 -8.27
N MET A 101 -2.63 -17.00 -9.38
CA MET A 101 -1.46 -16.24 -9.80
C MET A 101 -1.90 -14.96 -10.48
N ASP A 102 -1.33 -13.84 -10.06
CA ASP A 102 -1.60 -12.54 -10.64
C ASP A 102 -0.27 -11.86 -11.03
N TYR A 103 -0.35 -10.81 -11.82
CA TYR A 103 0.81 -10.03 -12.22
C TYR A 103 0.58 -8.56 -11.92
N ILE A 104 1.63 -7.91 -11.42
CA ILE A 104 1.66 -6.48 -11.25
C ILE A 104 2.72 -5.88 -12.15
N SER A 105 2.43 -4.72 -12.72
CA SER A 105 3.21 -4.08 -13.79
C SER A 105 3.47 -2.63 -13.47
N MET A 106 4.64 -2.13 -13.86
CA MET A 106 4.94 -0.71 -13.84
C MET A 106 5.86 -0.30 -14.98
N LYS A 107 6.05 1.01 -15.13
CA LYS A 107 7.04 1.55 -16.07
C LYS A 107 8.43 1.50 -15.48
N LYS A 108 9.43 1.18 -16.32
CA LYS A 108 10.84 1.30 -15.96
C LYS A 108 11.20 2.76 -15.73
N GLY A 109 12.06 3.01 -14.74
CA GLY A 109 12.52 4.35 -14.41
C GLY A 109 13.68 4.35 -13.42
N SER A 110 13.87 5.46 -12.73
CA SER A 110 14.86 5.62 -11.67
C SER A 110 14.44 6.72 -10.71
N GLY A 111 15.03 6.75 -9.53
CA GLY A 111 14.76 7.73 -8.49
C GLY A 111 14.31 7.07 -7.18
N LYS A 112 14.21 7.87 -6.13
CA LYS A 112 13.74 7.44 -4.81
C LYS A 112 12.23 7.42 -4.76
N ILE A 113 11.67 6.32 -4.24
CA ILE A 113 10.23 6.12 -4.18
C ILE A 113 9.76 5.71 -2.79
N ILE A 114 8.52 6.09 -2.49
CA ILE A 114 7.74 5.52 -1.37
C ILE A 114 6.54 4.79 -1.97
N ILE A 115 6.37 3.53 -1.55
CA ILE A 115 5.25 2.69 -2.00
C ILE A 115 4.07 2.90 -1.06
N VAL A 116 2.89 3.11 -1.63
CA VAL A 116 1.68 3.49 -0.88
C VAL A 116 0.52 2.57 -1.21
N ASP A 117 -0.14 2.06 -0.18
CA ASP A 117 -1.40 1.34 -0.30
C ASP A 117 -2.39 1.78 0.79
N ASP A 118 -3.63 1.34 0.69
CA ASP A 118 -4.64 1.63 1.70
C ASP A 118 -4.59 0.64 2.87
N VAL A 119 -4.40 -0.65 2.64
CA VAL A 119 -4.47 -1.69 3.68
C VAL A 119 -3.33 -2.69 3.54
N LEU A 120 -2.60 -2.88 4.63
CA LEU A 120 -1.67 -4.00 4.81
C LEU A 120 -2.39 -5.15 5.52
N ALA A 121 -2.67 -6.23 4.78
CA ALA A 121 -3.21 -7.48 5.32
C ALA A 121 -2.09 -8.55 5.38
N THR A 122 -2.03 -9.47 4.45
CA THR A 122 -0.98 -10.50 4.43
C THR A 122 0.40 -9.98 3.98
N GLY A 123 0.44 -8.89 3.26
CA GLY A 123 1.66 -8.27 2.74
C GLY A 123 2.16 -8.83 1.41
N GLY A 124 1.50 -9.83 0.83
CA GLY A 124 1.94 -10.44 -0.42
C GLY A 124 1.99 -9.46 -1.59
N THR A 125 0.98 -8.61 -1.74
CA THR A 125 0.95 -7.57 -2.78
C THR A 125 2.06 -6.55 -2.57
N LEU A 126 2.28 -6.09 -1.34
CA LEU A 126 3.31 -5.11 -1.03
C LEU A 126 4.71 -5.66 -1.33
N MET A 127 5.00 -6.91 -0.98
CA MET A 127 6.26 -7.57 -1.33
C MET A 127 6.47 -7.66 -2.85
N ALA A 128 5.43 -8.02 -3.60
CA ALA A 128 5.50 -8.08 -5.05
C ALA A 128 5.79 -6.70 -5.67
N VAL A 129 5.18 -5.64 -5.12
CA VAL A 129 5.44 -4.27 -5.60
C VAL A 129 6.83 -3.79 -5.23
N ASN A 130 7.37 -4.14 -4.05
CA ASN A 130 8.77 -3.87 -3.71
C ASN A 130 9.71 -4.52 -4.74
N GLN A 131 9.55 -5.81 -5.01
CA GLN A 131 10.34 -6.51 -6.04
C GLN A 131 10.20 -5.83 -7.42
N LEU A 132 8.97 -5.50 -7.82
CA LEU A 132 8.70 -4.83 -9.09
C LEU A 132 9.43 -3.49 -9.20
N CYS A 133 9.43 -2.69 -8.14
CA CYS A 133 10.11 -1.39 -8.12
C CYS A 133 11.62 -1.54 -8.26
N GLU A 134 12.23 -2.51 -7.58
CA GLU A 134 13.65 -2.82 -7.70
C GLU A 134 14.00 -3.26 -9.14
N GLU A 135 13.23 -4.19 -9.73
CA GLU A 135 13.43 -4.65 -11.10
C GLU A 135 13.20 -3.54 -12.14
N ALA A 136 12.31 -2.59 -11.84
CA ALA A 136 12.06 -1.42 -12.69
C ALA A 136 13.13 -0.34 -12.59
N GLY A 137 14.05 -0.41 -11.61
CA GLY A 137 15.21 0.47 -11.46
C GLY A 137 15.04 1.59 -10.42
N TYR A 138 14.07 1.50 -9.53
CA TYR A 138 13.84 2.50 -8.48
C TYR A 138 14.52 2.13 -7.16
N GLU A 139 14.87 3.15 -6.38
CA GLU A 139 15.37 3.03 -5.01
C GLU A 139 14.21 3.19 -4.03
N ILE A 140 13.92 2.14 -3.25
CA ILE A 140 12.81 2.16 -2.29
C ILE A 140 13.27 2.85 -1.02
N ALA A 141 12.68 4.00 -0.69
CA ALA A 141 12.91 4.75 0.54
C ALA A 141 11.97 4.34 1.68
N GLY A 142 10.83 3.74 1.37
CA GLY A 142 9.89 3.26 2.39
C GLY A 142 8.59 2.70 1.84
N ASN A 143 7.81 2.14 2.75
CA ASN A 143 6.46 1.64 2.52
C ASN A 143 5.50 2.32 3.49
N LEU A 144 4.36 2.79 3.00
CA LEU A 144 3.35 3.50 3.75
C LEU A 144 1.96 2.96 3.44
N VAL A 145 1.18 2.71 4.48
CA VAL A 145 -0.22 2.32 4.33
C VAL A 145 -1.13 3.15 5.23
N LEU A 146 -2.38 3.32 4.84
CA LEU A 146 -3.36 3.96 5.72
C LEU A 146 -3.66 3.05 6.93
N ILE A 147 -3.90 1.76 6.69
CA ILE A 147 -4.32 0.78 7.70
C ILE A 147 -3.37 -0.41 7.71
N ASP A 148 -2.90 -0.77 8.91
CA ASP A 148 -2.22 -2.03 9.17
C ASP A 148 -3.13 -2.97 9.97
N LEU A 149 -3.44 -4.15 9.41
CA LEU A 149 -4.17 -5.21 10.08
C LEU A 149 -3.18 -6.17 10.76
N GLU A 150 -2.65 -5.78 11.92
CA GLU A 150 -1.61 -6.54 12.65
C GLU A 150 -2.08 -7.94 13.07
N TYR A 151 -3.40 -8.13 13.22
CA TYR A 151 -3.99 -9.43 13.56
C TYR A 151 -3.97 -10.42 12.38
N VAL A 152 -3.76 -9.96 11.14
CA VAL A 152 -3.67 -10.82 9.96
C VAL A 152 -2.25 -11.37 9.86
N PRO A 153 -2.07 -12.70 9.80
CA PRO A 153 -0.74 -13.28 9.62
C PRO A 153 -0.07 -12.81 8.32
N ARG A 154 1.17 -12.36 8.42
CA ARG A 154 1.96 -11.98 7.25
C ARG A 154 2.37 -13.21 6.45
N VAL A 155 2.59 -13.02 5.15
CA VAL A 155 3.12 -14.07 4.27
C VAL A 155 4.44 -14.62 4.82
N LYS A 156 4.57 -15.94 4.76
CA LYS A 156 5.77 -16.66 5.18
C LYS A 156 6.43 -17.33 3.99
N LYS A 157 7.68 -17.73 4.16
CA LYS A 157 8.41 -18.56 3.20
C LYS A 157 7.52 -19.73 2.76
N ASN A 158 7.41 -19.93 1.44
CA ASN A 158 6.57 -20.95 0.81
C ASN A 158 5.04 -20.70 0.88
N TRP A 159 4.59 -19.51 1.20
CA TRP A 159 3.17 -19.16 1.16
C TRP A 159 2.84 -18.11 0.08
N PRO A 160 1.86 -18.40 -0.73
CA PRO A 160 1.84 -19.58 -1.60
C PRO A 160 2.96 -19.44 -2.62
N GLN A 161 3.99 -20.28 -2.52
CA GLN A 161 5.22 -20.27 -3.32
C GLN A 161 6.11 -19.02 -3.14
N ASN A 162 6.00 -18.34 -2.01
CA ASN A 162 6.86 -17.22 -1.66
C ASN A 162 8.22 -17.75 -1.15
N ASN A 163 9.32 -17.18 -1.63
CA ASN A 163 10.67 -17.58 -1.24
C ASN A 163 11.21 -16.85 0.00
N LYS A 164 10.50 -15.85 0.49
CA LYS A 164 10.88 -15.02 1.65
C LYS A 164 9.73 -14.88 2.63
N ASP A 165 10.04 -14.75 3.90
CA ASP A 165 9.11 -14.23 4.89
C ASP A 165 8.87 -12.73 4.64
N PHE A 166 7.75 -12.23 5.14
CA PHE A 166 7.51 -10.79 5.12
C PHE A 166 8.50 -10.09 6.06
N ASP A 167 9.40 -9.31 5.49
CA ASP A 167 10.51 -8.62 6.17
C ASP A 167 10.53 -7.09 5.89
N LEU A 168 9.46 -6.56 5.30
CA LEU A 168 9.40 -5.14 4.97
C LEU A 168 9.07 -4.29 6.20
N GLU A 169 9.81 -3.19 6.36
CA GLU A 169 9.39 -2.12 7.25
C GLU A 169 8.26 -1.32 6.59
N VAL A 170 7.14 -1.18 7.30
CA VAL A 170 5.96 -0.46 6.82
C VAL A 170 5.50 0.51 7.88
N LYS A 171 5.34 1.76 7.51
CA LYS A 171 4.69 2.78 8.34
C LYS A 171 3.19 2.79 8.07
N SER A 172 2.39 2.98 9.11
CA SER A 172 0.93 3.00 9.00
C SER A 172 0.32 4.08 9.89
N LEU A 173 -0.76 4.70 9.41
CA LEU A 173 -1.48 5.71 10.19
C LEU A 173 -2.45 5.08 11.19
N ILE A 174 -3.10 3.98 10.82
CA ILE A 174 -4.10 3.30 11.62
C ILE A 174 -3.65 1.85 11.82
N GLN A 175 -3.67 1.39 13.07
CA GLN A 175 -3.33 0.02 13.41
C GLN A 175 -4.53 -0.69 14.04
N TYR A 176 -4.83 -1.88 13.54
CA TYR A 176 -5.76 -2.81 14.15
C TYR A 176 -4.95 -3.98 14.71
N GLY A 177 -4.64 -3.90 16.01
CA GLY A 177 -3.92 -4.96 16.74
C GLY A 177 -4.77 -6.20 16.95
N LYS A 178 -4.14 -7.25 17.49
CA LYS A 178 -4.88 -8.41 18.01
C LYS A 178 -5.71 -7.92 19.18
N GLU A 179 -7.02 -8.14 19.15
CA GLU A 179 -7.81 -7.99 20.35
C GLU A 179 -7.24 -8.97 21.38
N LEU A 180 -6.79 -8.43 22.51
CA LEU A 180 -6.45 -9.24 23.68
C LEU A 180 -7.78 -9.76 24.19
N GLY A 181 -8.17 -10.97 23.76
CA GLY A 181 -9.33 -11.68 24.27
C GLY A 181 -9.15 -12.13 25.73
#